data_848c22fd14f3b3396074098135eb3c05
#
_entry.id   848c22fd14f3b3396074098135eb3c05
#
_cell.length_a   1.000
_cell.length_b   1.000
_cell.length_c   1.000
_cell.angle_alpha   90.00
_cell.angle_beta   90.00
_cell.angle_gamma   90.00
#
_symmetry.space_group_name_H-M   'P 1'
#
loop_
_entity.id
_entity.type
_entity.pdbx_description
1 polymer ?
#
loop_
_entity_poly.entity_id
_entity_poly.type
_entity_poly.pdbx_seq_one_letter_code
_entity_poly.pdbx_strand_id
1 'polypeptide(L)'
;MLLCALLLSCSKDEKEKLMINSTSVSLHSGDTHFITTSNGTNVTFESQNPYIALVNETTGEVTAMTIGTTIIDGYSDQGNAKVEVTVNKKYNTFTEPCKDFTKTRSQIISMYGEPDSETDSGIAYAYDDNVHIADMYIFKNNKIQSSTAIINQDYAIETMKFLLERYWTLGEEDGLYMFVNGHSKETITMAVVMSKMSGYKLYQVMYFPYSSNTRCNVDNIMLDESLLQKFAEFKE
;
A
#
# COMPACT_ATOMS: atom_id res chain seq x y z
N MET A 1 57.53 42.20 35.52
CA MET A 1 56.06 42.25 35.49
C MET A 1 55.59 41.25 34.49
N LEU A 2 55.26 40.05 34.98
CA LEU A 2 54.91 38.88 34.09
C LEU A 2 53.39 38.80 34.03
N LEU A 3 52.85 39.06 32.87
CA LEU A 3 51.36 38.99 32.61
C LEU A 3 51.00 37.59 32.28
N CYS A 4 50.34 36.87 33.21
CA CYS A 4 49.84 35.52 33.00
C CYS A 4 48.44 35.62 32.33
N ALA A 5 48.42 35.40 31.05
CA ALA A 5 47.11 35.27 30.32
C ALA A 5 46.47 33.91 30.61
N LEU A 6 45.41 33.92 31.41
CA LEU A 6 44.52 32.76 31.60
C LEU A 6 43.68 32.57 30.33
N LEU A 7 44.02 31.57 29.52
CA LEU A 7 43.17 31.08 28.47
C LEU A 7 42.03 30.28 29.12
N LEU A 8 40.86 30.90 29.29
CA LEU A 8 39.62 30.20 29.56
C LEU A 8 39.27 29.41 28.28
N SER A 9 39.65 28.14 28.26
CA SER A 9 39.11 27.19 27.30
C SER A 9 37.62 26.94 27.63
N CYS A 10 36.75 27.60 26.90
CA CYS A 10 35.35 27.29 26.92
C CYS A 10 35.20 25.96 26.14
N SER A 11 35.23 24.82 26.84
CA SER A 11 34.79 23.58 26.27
C SER A 11 33.28 23.73 25.98
N LYS A 12 32.91 23.87 24.71
CA LYS A 12 31.53 23.59 24.30
C LYS A 12 31.31 22.14 24.68
N ASP A 13 30.49 21.90 25.69
CA ASP A 13 29.88 20.59 25.92
C ASP A 13 29.06 20.29 24.67
N GLU A 14 29.67 19.60 23.70
CA GLU A 14 28.89 18.97 22.62
C GLU A 14 27.98 17.97 23.33
N LYS A 15 26.69 18.27 23.39
CA LYS A 15 25.67 17.31 23.87
C LYS A 15 25.85 16.03 23.08
N GLU A 16 26.07 14.94 23.78
CA GLU A 16 26.08 13.61 23.13
C GLU A 16 24.79 13.44 22.36
N LYS A 17 24.92 13.11 21.07
CA LYS A 17 23.76 12.84 20.20
C LYS A 17 23.06 11.56 20.66
N LEU A 18 21.73 11.52 20.59
CA LEU A 18 20.98 10.28 20.84
C LEU A 18 21.53 9.14 19.96
N MET A 19 22.00 8.08 20.59
CA MET A 19 22.58 6.91 19.92
C MET A 19 21.56 5.79 19.87
N ILE A 20 21.34 5.25 18.68
CA ILE A 20 20.41 4.15 18.38
C ILE A 20 21.18 2.91 17.91
N ASN A 21 20.64 1.72 18.13
CA ASN A 21 21.25 0.43 17.79
C ASN A 21 21.41 0.22 16.27
N SER A 22 20.56 0.82 15.44
CA SER A 22 20.63 0.75 13.99
C SER A 22 20.05 1.99 13.34
N THR A 23 20.69 2.49 12.30
CA THR A 23 20.19 3.63 11.50
C THR A 23 19.29 3.18 10.34
N SER A 24 19.24 1.89 10.05
CA SER A 24 18.37 1.30 9.04
C SER A 24 17.92 -0.10 9.42
N VAL A 25 16.69 -0.45 9.09
CA VAL A 25 16.05 -1.75 9.33
C VAL A 25 15.28 -2.19 8.09
N SER A 26 15.43 -3.48 7.75
CA SER A 26 14.77 -4.09 6.58
C SER A 26 13.85 -5.21 7.07
N LEU A 27 12.55 -5.10 6.79
CA LEU A 27 11.48 -5.97 7.30
C LEU A 27 10.58 -6.43 6.15
N HIS A 28 9.69 -7.38 6.44
CA HIS A 28 8.53 -7.69 5.63
C HIS A 28 7.24 -7.33 6.38
N SER A 29 6.15 -7.16 5.69
CA SER A 29 4.84 -6.87 6.32
C SER A 29 4.51 -7.90 7.39
N GLY A 30 4.13 -7.42 8.57
CA GLY A 30 3.84 -8.22 9.76
C GLY A 30 5.05 -8.49 10.67
N ASP A 31 6.28 -8.22 10.23
CA ASP A 31 7.47 -8.32 11.08
C ASP A 31 7.51 -7.19 12.13
N THR A 32 8.15 -7.47 13.27
CA THR A 32 8.42 -6.47 14.30
C THR A 32 9.91 -6.31 14.56
N HIS A 33 10.32 -5.11 15.00
CA HIS A 33 11.69 -4.80 15.37
C HIS A 33 11.73 -3.78 16.51
N PHE A 34 12.66 -3.91 17.46
CA PHE A 34 12.85 -2.95 18.52
C PHE A 34 13.98 -1.99 18.22
N ILE A 35 13.68 -0.69 18.16
CA ILE A 35 14.67 0.38 18.19
C ILE A 35 15.09 0.56 19.64
N THR A 36 16.38 0.34 19.93
CA THR A 36 16.94 0.57 21.25
C THR A 36 17.94 1.70 21.24
N THR A 37 18.04 2.41 22.34
CA THR A 37 18.98 3.53 22.53
C THR A 37 19.98 3.19 23.62
N SER A 38 21.23 3.65 23.48
CA SER A 38 22.29 3.46 24.46
C SER A 38 22.46 4.64 25.42
N ASN A 39 21.87 5.78 25.10
CA ASN A 39 21.84 7.00 25.91
C ASN A 39 20.48 7.69 25.75
N GLY A 40 20.27 8.77 26.47
CA GLY A 40 19.01 9.51 26.49
C GLY A 40 18.04 8.96 27.55
N THR A 41 17.22 9.86 28.07
CA THR A 41 16.13 9.53 29.02
C THR A 41 14.81 9.94 28.39
N ASN A 42 13.71 9.24 28.77
CA ASN A 42 12.38 9.51 28.25
C ASN A 42 12.34 9.59 26.71
N VAL A 43 12.97 8.59 26.05
CA VAL A 43 12.96 8.54 24.58
C VAL A 43 11.56 8.26 24.08
N THR A 44 11.10 9.06 23.11
CA THR A 44 9.84 8.85 22.40
C THR A 44 10.09 8.65 20.92
N PHE A 45 9.23 7.88 20.27
CA PHE A 45 9.36 7.51 18.86
C PHE A 45 8.12 7.90 18.06
N GLU A 46 8.33 8.35 16.81
CA GLU A 46 7.23 8.71 15.88
C GLU A 46 7.55 8.24 14.47
N SER A 47 6.57 7.67 13.79
CA SER A 47 6.68 7.29 12.39
C SER A 47 6.27 8.45 11.48
N GLN A 48 7.11 8.80 10.50
CA GLN A 48 6.74 9.79 9.48
C GLN A 48 5.67 9.27 8.53
N ASN A 49 5.52 7.95 8.38
CA ASN A 49 4.45 7.34 7.61
C ASN A 49 3.94 6.04 8.28
N PRO A 50 2.94 6.14 9.17
CA PRO A 50 2.34 4.98 9.84
C PRO A 50 1.71 3.94 8.90
N TYR A 51 1.39 4.32 7.66
CA TYR A 51 0.93 3.38 6.64
C TYR A 51 1.99 2.33 6.28
N ILE A 52 3.27 2.71 6.30
CA ILE A 52 4.39 1.81 5.98
C ILE A 52 4.87 1.07 7.23
N ALA A 53 5.10 1.79 8.33
CA ALA A 53 5.48 1.19 9.59
C ALA A 53 4.92 1.97 10.77
N LEU A 54 4.30 1.28 11.70
CA LEU A 54 3.91 1.80 13.00
C LEU A 54 5.10 1.73 13.96
N VAL A 55 5.12 2.61 14.97
CA VAL A 55 6.03 2.50 16.09
C VAL A 55 5.28 2.75 17.40
N ASN A 56 5.57 1.95 18.42
CA ASN A 56 5.12 2.25 19.76
C ASN A 56 5.94 3.41 20.33
N GLU A 57 5.28 4.51 20.69
CA GLU A 57 5.89 5.76 21.10
C GLU A 57 6.90 5.61 22.24
N THR A 58 6.65 4.71 23.20
CA THR A 58 7.45 4.57 24.42
C THR A 58 8.43 3.40 24.39
N THR A 59 8.07 2.30 23.70
CA THR A 59 8.90 1.08 23.70
C THR A 59 9.86 1.02 22.50
N GLY A 60 9.61 1.81 21.45
CA GLY A 60 10.37 1.76 20.21
C GLY A 60 10.11 0.48 19.39
N GLU A 61 9.05 -0.29 19.69
CA GLU A 61 8.64 -1.43 18.90
C GLU A 61 8.06 -0.98 17.58
N VAL A 62 8.74 -1.29 16.49
CA VAL A 62 8.28 -1.03 15.11
C VAL A 62 7.52 -2.25 14.61
N THR A 63 6.35 -2.01 14.03
CA THR A 63 5.56 -3.02 13.30
C THR A 63 5.52 -2.64 11.82
N ALA A 64 6.07 -3.49 10.95
CA ALA A 64 6.03 -3.31 9.51
C ALA A 64 4.61 -3.56 8.98
N MET A 65 4.03 -2.57 8.28
CA MET A 65 2.64 -2.62 7.80
C MET A 65 2.58 -2.90 6.31
N THR A 66 2.88 -1.90 5.47
CA THR A 66 2.80 -2.02 4.01
C THR A 66 4.16 -1.79 3.37
N ILE A 67 4.36 -2.33 2.16
CA ILE A 67 5.62 -2.15 1.41
C ILE A 67 5.94 -0.68 1.18
N GLY A 68 7.21 -0.32 1.35
CA GLY A 68 7.71 1.04 1.18
C GLY A 68 8.84 1.35 2.13
N THR A 69 9.22 2.63 2.17
CA THR A 69 10.26 3.13 3.09
C THR A 69 9.72 4.32 3.87
N THR A 70 9.99 4.34 5.17
CA THR A 70 9.65 5.45 6.06
C THR A 70 10.79 5.72 7.04
N ILE A 71 10.71 6.85 7.74
CA ILE A 71 11.62 7.21 8.81
C ILE A 71 10.86 7.12 10.15
N ILE A 72 11.50 6.51 11.13
CA ILE A 72 11.12 6.62 12.54
C ILE A 72 12.04 7.65 13.18
N ASP A 73 11.45 8.72 13.69
CA ASP A 73 12.15 9.73 14.48
C ASP A 73 12.16 9.32 15.96
N GLY A 74 13.32 9.41 16.60
CA GLY A 74 13.48 9.27 18.04
C GLY A 74 13.85 10.60 18.67
N TYR A 75 13.21 10.97 19.78
CA TYR A 75 13.40 12.23 20.49
C TYR A 75 13.78 11.97 21.96
N SER A 76 14.73 12.73 22.48
CA SER A 76 15.13 12.66 23.89
C SER A 76 15.75 13.98 24.37
N ASP A 77 16.14 14.01 25.64
CA ASP A 77 16.94 15.11 26.22
C ASP A 77 18.34 15.25 25.60
N GLN A 78 18.88 14.19 25.01
CA GLN A 78 20.18 14.19 24.31
C GLN A 78 20.07 14.67 22.85
N GLY A 79 18.84 14.81 22.31
CA GLY A 79 18.60 15.23 20.94
C GLY A 79 17.79 14.17 20.17
N ASN A 80 17.90 14.20 18.84
CA ASN A 80 17.08 13.37 17.95
C ASN A 80 17.94 12.34 17.22
N ALA A 81 17.32 11.22 16.88
CA ALA A 81 17.88 10.20 16.00
C ALA A 81 16.84 9.78 14.93
N LYS A 82 17.32 9.15 13.87
CA LYS A 82 16.45 8.65 12.77
C LYS A 82 16.81 7.23 12.42
N VAL A 83 15.78 6.42 12.21
CA VAL A 83 15.90 5.06 11.69
C VAL A 83 15.11 4.97 10.39
N GLU A 84 15.79 4.60 9.30
CA GLU A 84 15.13 4.26 8.06
C GLU A 84 14.56 2.84 8.16
N VAL A 85 13.26 2.68 7.94
CA VAL A 85 12.58 1.38 7.91
C VAL A 85 12.10 1.10 6.50
N THR A 86 12.63 0.04 5.90
CA THR A 86 12.20 -0.46 4.59
C THR A 86 11.39 -1.74 4.79
N VAL A 87 10.14 -1.72 4.34
CA VAL A 87 9.27 -2.90 4.28
C VAL A 87 9.30 -3.46 2.86
N ASN A 88 9.87 -4.65 2.71
CA ASN A 88 10.08 -5.30 1.43
C ASN A 88 8.87 -6.12 1.00
N LYS A 89 8.64 -6.19 -0.30
CA LYS A 89 7.63 -7.09 -0.88
C LYS A 89 8.08 -8.55 -0.70
N LYS A 90 7.12 -9.42 -0.42
CA LYS A 90 7.30 -10.87 -0.33
C LYS A 90 6.49 -11.61 -1.40
N TYR A 91 5.36 -11.05 -1.81
CA TYR A 91 4.41 -11.66 -2.73
C TYR A 91 4.37 -10.92 -4.07
N ASN A 92 4.40 -11.69 -5.18
CA ASN A 92 4.34 -11.23 -6.56
C ASN A 92 3.26 -12.02 -7.32
N THR A 93 2.07 -12.15 -6.75
CA THR A 93 1.01 -13.04 -7.25
C THR A 93 0.53 -12.62 -8.63
N PHE A 94 0.37 -11.31 -8.87
CA PHE A 94 -0.05 -10.77 -10.16
C PHE A 94 0.46 -9.33 -10.34
N THR A 95 0.38 -8.82 -11.56
CA THR A 95 0.59 -7.40 -11.85
C THR A 95 -0.72 -6.66 -11.71
N GLU A 96 -0.75 -5.62 -10.89
CA GLU A 96 -1.96 -4.82 -10.69
C GLU A 96 -2.31 -4.03 -11.96
N PRO A 97 -3.61 -3.90 -12.31
CA PRO A 97 -4.05 -3.09 -13.43
C PRO A 97 -3.74 -1.60 -13.22
N CYS A 98 -3.91 -0.79 -14.26
CA CYS A 98 -3.73 0.66 -14.14
C CYS A 98 -4.65 1.25 -13.07
N LYS A 99 -4.06 1.94 -12.09
CA LYS A 99 -4.74 2.60 -10.97
C LYS A 99 -4.77 4.12 -11.12
N ASP A 100 -4.39 4.65 -12.26
CA ASP A 100 -4.54 6.07 -12.57
C ASP A 100 -5.95 6.33 -13.14
N PHE A 101 -6.89 6.62 -12.27
CA PHE A 101 -8.30 6.86 -12.61
C PHE A 101 -8.54 8.12 -13.43
N THR A 102 -7.50 8.91 -13.74
CA THR A 102 -7.58 10.03 -14.68
C THR A 102 -7.44 9.60 -16.14
N LYS A 103 -6.97 8.37 -16.40
CA LYS A 103 -6.76 7.83 -17.74
C LYS A 103 -8.07 7.63 -18.49
N THR A 104 -8.00 7.93 -19.79
CA THR A 104 -9.09 7.69 -20.73
C THR A 104 -8.98 6.29 -21.35
N ARG A 105 -10.06 5.82 -21.99
CA ARG A 105 -10.07 4.56 -22.74
C ARG A 105 -8.95 4.51 -23.78
N SER A 106 -8.80 5.55 -24.60
CA SER A 106 -7.75 5.59 -25.61
C SER A 106 -6.34 5.56 -25.05
N GLN A 107 -6.13 6.11 -23.84
CA GLN A 107 -4.84 6.02 -23.16
C GLN A 107 -4.56 4.60 -22.64
N ILE A 108 -5.56 3.89 -22.15
CA ILE A 108 -5.41 2.49 -21.75
C ILE A 108 -5.11 1.61 -22.97
N ILE A 109 -5.82 1.78 -24.09
CA ILE A 109 -5.53 1.09 -25.35
C ILE A 109 -4.12 1.41 -25.82
N SER A 110 -3.67 2.66 -25.75
CA SER A 110 -2.29 3.04 -26.10
C SER A 110 -1.22 2.39 -25.22
N MET A 111 -1.54 2.07 -23.95
CA MET A 111 -0.62 1.44 -22.99
C MET A 111 -0.52 -0.08 -23.17
N TYR A 112 -1.66 -0.74 -23.42
CA TYR A 112 -1.75 -2.21 -23.38
C TYR A 112 -2.05 -2.85 -24.73
N GLY A 113 -2.33 -2.06 -25.77
CA GLY A 113 -2.74 -2.53 -27.10
C GLY A 113 -4.26 -2.65 -27.21
N GLU A 114 -4.71 -3.25 -28.34
CA GLU A 114 -6.13 -3.49 -28.57
C GLU A 114 -6.68 -4.48 -27.55
N PRO A 115 -7.88 -4.22 -26.98
CA PRO A 115 -8.48 -5.12 -26.00
C PRO A 115 -9.04 -6.38 -26.66
N ASP A 116 -9.04 -7.49 -25.90
CA ASP A 116 -9.65 -8.76 -26.35
C ASP A 116 -11.18 -8.70 -26.35
N SER A 117 -11.76 -7.85 -25.50
CA SER A 117 -13.21 -7.60 -25.47
C SER A 117 -13.51 -6.14 -25.16
N GLU A 118 -14.55 -5.60 -25.80
CA GLU A 118 -14.98 -4.22 -25.66
C GLU A 118 -16.51 -4.11 -25.61
N THR A 119 -16.99 -3.19 -24.77
CA THR A 119 -18.38 -2.72 -24.66
C THR A 119 -18.41 -1.20 -24.61
N ASP A 120 -19.60 -0.60 -24.61
CA ASP A 120 -19.74 0.87 -24.45
C ASP A 120 -19.17 1.36 -23.12
N SER A 121 -19.29 0.55 -22.05
CA SER A 121 -18.88 0.89 -20.69
C SER A 121 -17.45 0.48 -20.33
N GLY A 122 -16.86 -0.53 -21.01
CA GLY A 122 -15.57 -1.06 -20.58
C GLY A 122 -14.79 -1.82 -21.66
N ILE A 123 -13.57 -2.18 -21.28
CA ILE A 123 -12.66 -3.01 -22.08
C ILE A 123 -12.03 -4.08 -21.18
N ALA A 124 -11.63 -5.21 -21.78
CA ALA A 124 -10.95 -6.29 -21.08
C ALA A 124 -9.75 -6.82 -21.87
N TYR A 125 -8.72 -7.20 -21.13
CA TYR A 125 -7.51 -7.86 -21.62
C TYR A 125 -7.40 -9.22 -20.98
N ALA A 126 -7.32 -10.28 -21.79
CA ALA A 126 -7.15 -11.65 -21.34
C ALA A 126 -5.66 -12.02 -21.26
N TYR A 127 -5.30 -12.84 -20.29
CA TYR A 127 -3.94 -13.34 -20.13
C TYR A 127 -3.90 -14.86 -20.24
N ASP A 128 -2.88 -15.37 -20.92
CA ASP A 128 -2.55 -16.79 -20.90
C ASP A 128 -1.69 -17.10 -19.64
N ASP A 129 -2.32 -16.91 -18.48
CA ASP A 129 -1.73 -17.10 -17.15
C ASP A 129 -2.72 -17.89 -16.27
N ASN A 130 -2.18 -18.83 -15.48
CA ASN A 130 -2.98 -19.64 -14.57
C ASN A 130 -3.41 -18.87 -13.30
N VAL A 131 -2.78 -17.76 -12.98
CA VAL A 131 -3.01 -16.94 -11.79
C VAL A 131 -3.88 -15.74 -12.13
N HIS A 132 -3.39 -14.89 -13.03
CA HIS A 132 -3.98 -13.63 -13.45
C HIS A 132 -4.66 -13.82 -14.80
N ILE A 133 -5.97 -13.95 -14.77
CA ILE A 133 -6.77 -14.37 -15.93
C ILE A 133 -7.06 -13.19 -16.85
N ALA A 134 -7.33 -12.01 -16.28
CA ALA A 134 -7.68 -10.81 -17.04
C ALA A 134 -7.55 -9.52 -16.24
N ASP A 135 -7.43 -8.41 -16.98
CA ASP A 135 -7.75 -7.08 -16.49
C ASP A 135 -8.99 -6.52 -17.17
N MET A 136 -9.81 -5.82 -16.40
CA MET A 136 -11.01 -5.15 -16.88
C MET A 136 -11.00 -3.68 -16.44
N TYR A 137 -11.42 -2.79 -17.34
CA TYR A 137 -11.51 -1.35 -17.08
C TYR A 137 -12.92 -0.87 -17.41
N ILE A 138 -13.58 -0.28 -16.45
CA ILE A 138 -14.88 0.37 -16.62
C ILE A 138 -14.66 1.88 -16.69
N PHE A 139 -15.32 2.54 -17.64
CA PHE A 139 -15.20 3.96 -17.90
C PHE A 139 -16.52 4.69 -17.65
N LYS A 140 -16.40 5.87 -17.04
CA LYS A 140 -17.49 6.84 -16.89
C LYS A 140 -16.95 8.22 -17.23
N ASN A 141 -17.68 8.97 -18.06
CA ASN A 141 -17.22 10.27 -18.55
C ASN A 141 -15.82 10.22 -19.17
N ASN A 142 -15.56 9.15 -19.93
CA ASN A 142 -14.27 8.87 -20.59
C ASN A 142 -13.06 8.77 -19.64
N LYS A 143 -13.26 8.43 -18.37
CA LYS A 143 -12.20 8.18 -17.39
C LYS A 143 -12.43 6.83 -16.71
N ILE A 144 -11.38 6.18 -16.24
CA ILE A 144 -11.49 4.95 -15.48
C ILE A 144 -12.35 5.21 -14.23
N GLN A 145 -13.47 4.50 -14.12
CA GLN A 145 -14.28 4.42 -12.91
C GLN A 145 -13.79 3.33 -11.98
N SER A 146 -13.42 2.18 -12.52
CA SER A 146 -12.78 1.09 -11.81
C SER A 146 -11.85 0.30 -12.72
N SER A 147 -10.82 -0.29 -12.15
CA SER A 147 -9.99 -1.32 -12.77
C SER A 147 -10.05 -2.59 -11.94
N THR A 148 -10.05 -3.75 -12.59
CA THR A 148 -10.27 -5.03 -11.92
C THR A 148 -9.30 -6.06 -12.45
N ALA A 149 -8.58 -6.75 -11.55
CA ALA A 149 -7.87 -7.98 -11.88
C ALA A 149 -8.75 -9.19 -11.59
N ILE A 150 -8.83 -10.11 -12.53
CA ILE A 150 -9.54 -11.40 -12.39
C ILE A 150 -8.49 -12.48 -12.08
N ILE A 151 -8.66 -13.14 -10.94
CA ILE A 151 -7.70 -14.07 -10.37
C ILE A 151 -8.33 -15.46 -10.24
N ASN A 152 -7.60 -16.50 -10.59
CA ASN A 152 -8.01 -17.87 -10.35
C ASN A 152 -8.16 -18.14 -8.85
N GLN A 153 -9.25 -18.80 -8.45
CA GLN A 153 -9.57 -19.04 -7.04
C GLN A 153 -8.50 -19.86 -6.29
N ASP A 154 -7.73 -20.69 -6.99
CA ASP A 154 -6.69 -21.52 -6.39
C ASP A 154 -5.55 -20.64 -5.79
N TYR A 155 -5.44 -19.39 -6.23
CA TYR A 155 -4.48 -18.39 -5.75
C TYR A 155 -5.09 -17.31 -4.83
N ALA A 156 -6.30 -17.54 -4.31
CA ALA A 156 -6.99 -16.58 -3.46
C ALA A 156 -6.19 -16.22 -2.19
N ILE A 157 -5.53 -17.21 -1.56
CA ILE A 157 -4.72 -17.01 -0.35
C ILE A 157 -3.47 -16.18 -0.67
N GLU A 158 -2.76 -16.48 -1.75
CA GLU A 158 -1.60 -15.72 -2.20
C GLU A 158 -1.97 -14.30 -2.60
N THR A 159 -3.13 -14.13 -3.25
CA THR A 159 -3.70 -12.81 -3.59
C THR A 159 -4.03 -12.02 -2.34
N MET A 160 -4.63 -12.64 -1.32
CA MET A 160 -4.89 -12.00 -0.04
C MET A 160 -3.59 -11.51 0.61
N LYS A 161 -2.55 -12.34 0.67
CA LYS A 161 -1.23 -11.97 1.20
C LYS A 161 -0.58 -10.84 0.41
N PHE A 162 -0.70 -10.87 -0.93
CA PHE A 162 -0.25 -9.82 -1.83
C PHE A 162 -0.94 -8.47 -1.54
N LEU A 163 -2.26 -8.48 -1.27
CA LEU A 163 -3.00 -7.27 -0.93
C LEU A 163 -2.67 -6.76 0.47
N LEU A 164 -2.55 -7.65 1.47
CA LEU A 164 -2.22 -7.30 2.86
C LEU A 164 -0.86 -6.63 3.01
N GLU A 165 0.12 -6.95 2.16
CA GLU A 165 1.42 -6.26 2.22
C GLU A 165 1.44 -4.92 1.46
N ARG A 166 0.37 -4.56 0.73
CA ARG A 166 0.29 -3.32 -0.08
C ARG A 166 -0.74 -2.33 0.42
N TYR A 167 -1.78 -2.83 1.07
CA TYR A 167 -2.96 -2.04 1.42
C TYR A 167 -3.33 -2.23 2.88
N TRP A 168 -3.82 -1.17 3.48
CA TRP A 168 -4.38 -1.22 4.83
C TRP A 168 -5.74 -1.89 4.79
N THR A 169 -5.96 -2.94 5.60
CA THR A 169 -7.24 -3.63 5.65
C THR A 169 -8.27 -2.86 6.48
N LEU A 170 -9.49 -2.77 5.96
CA LEU A 170 -10.66 -2.27 6.69
C LEU A 170 -11.50 -3.40 7.31
N GLY A 171 -11.31 -4.63 6.84
CA GLY A 171 -12.03 -5.80 7.33
C GLY A 171 -12.68 -6.62 6.21
N GLU A 172 -13.58 -7.51 6.63
CA GLU A 172 -14.37 -8.38 5.75
C GLU A 172 -15.85 -8.27 6.16
N GLU A 173 -16.72 -8.15 5.16
CA GLU A 173 -18.17 -8.15 5.31
C GLU A 173 -18.78 -8.90 4.13
N ASP A 174 -19.61 -9.90 4.40
CA ASP A 174 -20.32 -10.72 3.41
C ASP A 174 -19.41 -11.31 2.30
N GLY A 175 -18.19 -11.71 2.63
CA GLY A 175 -17.21 -12.24 1.69
C GLY A 175 -16.50 -11.18 0.84
N LEU A 176 -16.69 -9.90 1.16
CA LEU A 176 -15.98 -8.77 0.59
C LEU A 176 -14.82 -8.36 1.50
N TYR A 177 -13.60 -8.56 1.06
CA TYR A 177 -12.40 -8.09 1.76
C TYR A 177 -12.07 -6.69 1.29
N MET A 178 -12.04 -5.73 2.22
CA MET A 178 -11.90 -4.31 1.92
C MET A 178 -10.54 -3.77 2.38
N PHE A 179 -9.91 -2.99 1.50
CA PHE A 179 -8.61 -2.37 1.73
C PHE A 179 -8.60 -0.93 1.22
N VAL A 180 -7.63 -0.14 1.72
CA VAL A 180 -7.40 1.24 1.29
C VAL A 180 -5.90 1.54 1.16
N ASN A 181 -5.57 2.55 0.37
CA ASN A 181 -4.20 2.99 0.14
C ASN A 181 -3.70 4.08 1.10
N GLY A 182 -4.30 4.20 2.26
CA GLY A 182 -3.92 5.18 3.29
C GLY A 182 -4.34 4.71 4.68
N HIS A 183 -3.81 5.33 5.73
CA HIS A 183 -4.09 4.98 7.13
C HIS A 183 -5.07 5.95 7.82
N SER A 184 -5.43 7.05 7.16
CA SER A 184 -6.42 8.03 7.66
C SER A 184 -7.33 8.48 6.53
N LYS A 185 -8.50 9.06 6.87
CA LYS A 185 -9.47 9.54 5.88
C LYS A 185 -8.90 10.58 4.92
N GLU A 186 -7.92 11.36 5.37
CA GLU A 186 -7.27 12.43 4.60
C GLU A 186 -6.28 11.86 3.58
N THR A 187 -5.71 10.69 3.86
CA THR A 187 -4.69 10.05 3.01
C THR A 187 -5.26 9.01 2.06
N ILE A 188 -6.50 8.54 2.30
CA ILE A 188 -7.14 7.54 1.44
C ILE A 188 -7.62 8.21 0.14
N THR A 189 -7.11 7.73 -0.99
CA THR A 189 -7.53 8.16 -2.34
C THR A 189 -8.07 7.02 -3.18
N MET A 190 -7.87 5.77 -2.74
CA MET A 190 -8.27 4.57 -3.45
C MET A 190 -8.74 3.50 -2.47
N ALA A 191 -9.81 2.80 -2.83
CA ALA A 191 -10.22 1.58 -2.18
C ALA A 191 -9.97 0.38 -3.09
N VAL A 192 -9.75 -0.78 -2.46
CA VAL A 192 -9.57 -2.07 -3.11
C VAL A 192 -10.52 -3.06 -2.47
N VAL A 193 -11.22 -3.83 -3.30
CA VAL A 193 -12.14 -4.87 -2.84
C VAL A 193 -11.79 -6.19 -3.51
N MET A 194 -11.58 -7.22 -2.71
CA MET A 194 -11.45 -8.59 -3.19
C MET A 194 -12.70 -9.37 -2.84
N SER A 195 -13.29 -10.05 -3.83
CA SER A 195 -14.47 -10.89 -3.63
C SER A 195 -14.48 -12.07 -4.59
N LYS A 196 -15.19 -13.14 -4.19
CA LYS A 196 -15.44 -14.31 -5.06
C LYS A 196 -16.50 -13.97 -6.08
N MET A 197 -16.29 -14.37 -7.33
CA MET A 197 -17.28 -14.23 -8.40
C MET A 197 -18.29 -15.38 -8.33
N SER A 198 -19.59 -15.02 -8.21
CA SER A 198 -20.67 -16.00 -8.12
C SER A 198 -20.75 -16.82 -9.40
N GLY A 199 -20.83 -18.15 -9.25
CA GLY A 199 -20.92 -19.09 -10.39
C GLY A 199 -19.58 -19.42 -11.06
N TYR A 200 -18.49 -18.77 -10.67
CA TYR A 200 -17.15 -18.96 -11.26
C TYR A 200 -16.14 -19.43 -10.23
N LYS A 201 -15.08 -20.12 -10.68
CA LYS A 201 -13.91 -20.45 -9.85
C LYS A 201 -12.88 -19.30 -9.90
N LEU A 202 -13.35 -18.07 -9.71
CA LEU A 202 -12.57 -16.84 -9.86
C LEU A 202 -12.81 -15.91 -8.68
N TYR A 203 -11.80 -15.09 -8.40
CA TYR A 203 -11.88 -13.90 -7.57
C TYR A 203 -11.66 -12.65 -8.42
N GLN A 204 -12.29 -11.58 -8.03
CA GLN A 204 -12.03 -10.25 -8.56
C GLN A 204 -11.35 -9.40 -7.50
N VAL A 205 -10.36 -8.61 -7.94
CA VAL A 205 -9.72 -7.57 -7.14
C VAL A 205 -10.01 -6.25 -7.84
N MET A 206 -10.94 -5.48 -7.29
CA MET A 206 -11.40 -4.20 -7.86
C MET A 206 -10.69 -3.03 -7.19
N TYR A 207 -10.24 -2.09 -8.00
CA TYR A 207 -9.63 -0.83 -7.60
C TYR A 207 -10.51 0.31 -8.06
N PHE A 208 -10.81 1.27 -7.19
CA PHE A 208 -11.63 2.43 -7.54
C PHE A 208 -11.24 3.66 -6.70
N PRO A 209 -11.44 4.88 -7.26
CA PRO A 209 -11.14 6.10 -6.55
C PRO A 209 -12.03 6.22 -5.33
N TYR A 210 -11.44 6.61 -4.20
CA TYR A 210 -12.15 6.90 -2.97
C TYR A 210 -12.18 8.41 -2.75
N SER A 211 -13.35 8.95 -2.37
CA SER A 211 -13.45 10.30 -1.83
C SER A 211 -14.30 10.25 -0.56
N SER A 212 -13.94 11.06 0.42
CA SER A 212 -14.64 11.14 1.72
C SER A 212 -16.12 11.54 1.59
N ASN A 213 -16.51 12.13 0.45
CA ASN A 213 -17.88 12.52 0.13
C ASN A 213 -18.69 11.44 -0.61
N THR A 214 -18.02 10.36 -1.03
CA THR A 214 -18.67 9.24 -1.70
C THR A 214 -18.69 8.07 -0.72
N ARG A 215 -19.86 7.73 -0.17
CA ARG A 215 -20.04 6.41 0.44
C ARG A 215 -19.67 5.40 -0.64
N CYS A 216 -18.72 4.51 -0.31
CA CYS A 216 -18.43 3.34 -1.14
C CYS A 216 -19.72 2.52 -1.21
N ASN A 217 -20.55 2.79 -2.20
CA ASN A 217 -21.72 1.97 -2.45
C ASN A 217 -21.23 0.83 -3.36
N VAL A 218 -20.79 -0.25 -2.74
CA VAL A 218 -20.29 -1.46 -3.43
C VAL A 218 -21.36 -1.98 -4.41
N ASP A 219 -22.65 -1.76 -4.11
CA ASP A 219 -23.78 -2.11 -4.97
C ASP A 219 -23.79 -1.38 -6.33
N ASN A 220 -23.10 -0.24 -6.45
CA ASN A 220 -22.97 0.52 -7.72
C ASN A 220 -21.68 0.20 -8.50
N ILE A 221 -20.82 -0.67 -7.98
CA ILE A 221 -19.58 -1.12 -8.65
C ILE A 221 -19.83 -2.55 -9.14
N MET A 222 -20.95 -2.75 -9.86
CA MET A 222 -21.17 -4.01 -10.54
C MET A 222 -20.22 -4.10 -11.73
N LEU A 223 -19.48 -5.21 -11.82
CA LEU A 223 -18.86 -5.62 -13.07
C LEU A 223 -19.92 -5.61 -14.16
N ASP A 224 -19.57 -5.08 -15.32
CA ASP A 224 -20.42 -5.21 -16.51
C ASP A 224 -20.54 -6.71 -16.84
N GLU A 225 -21.70 -7.30 -16.48
CA GLU A 225 -21.98 -8.73 -16.71
C GLU A 225 -21.80 -9.10 -18.18
N SER A 226 -22.03 -8.16 -19.11
CA SER A 226 -21.83 -8.38 -20.54
C SER A 226 -20.36 -8.57 -20.91
N LEU A 227 -19.45 -7.89 -20.20
CA LEU A 227 -18.01 -8.06 -20.34
C LEU A 227 -17.57 -9.42 -19.80
N LEU A 228 -18.11 -9.83 -18.65
CA LEU A 228 -17.85 -11.15 -18.07
C LEU A 228 -18.35 -12.29 -18.96
N GLN A 229 -19.53 -12.13 -19.55
CA GLN A 229 -20.13 -13.13 -20.43
C GLN A 229 -19.30 -13.30 -21.71
N LYS A 230 -18.90 -12.20 -22.36
CA LYS A 230 -18.00 -12.21 -23.52
C LYS A 230 -16.64 -12.84 -23.17
N PHE A 231 -16.16 -12.60 -21.96
CA PHE A 231 -14.89 -13.17 -21.48
C PHE A 231 -14.97 -14.67 -21.24
N ALA A 232 -16.10 -15.18 -20.72
CA ALA A 232 -16.33 -16.63 -20.55
C ALA A 232 -16.37 -17.37 -21.90
N GLU A 233 -16.93 -16.73 -22.95
CA GLU A 233 -16.98 -17.26 -24.33
C GLU A 233 -15.58 -17.35 -24.99
N PHE A 234 -14.60 -16.58 -24.52
CA PHE A 234 -13.23 -16.57 -25.07
C PHE A 234 -12.36 -17.76 -24.59
N LYS A 235 -12.78 -18.47 -23.51
CA LYS A 235 -12.02 -19.58 -22.89
C LYS A 235 -12.59 -20.98 -23.17
N GLU A 236 -13.62 -21.11 -23.99
CA GLU A 236 -14.07 -22.40 -24.56
C GLU A 236 -13.39 -22.68 -25.91
#